data_40b73122f7a2917de4889372406c70e7
#
_entry.id   40b73122f7a2917de4889372406c70e7
#
_cell.length_a   1.000
_cell.length_b   1.000
_cell.length_c   1.000
_cell.angle_alpha   90.00
_cell.angle_beta   90.00
_cell.angle_gamma   90.00
#
_symmetry.space_group_name_H-M   'P 1'
#
loop_
_entity.id
_entity.type
_entity.pdbx_description
1 polymer ?
#
loop_
_entity_poly.entity_id
_entity_poly.type
_entity_poly.pdbx_seq_one_letter_code
_entity_poly.pdbx_strand_id
1 'polypeptide(L)'
;MVRLATDILDYATPPQVSHRSQQAVPLQHADAHTPSEKVIMITTLKDKLSPTEYTPWVLYTAVGTALANLLLIVTGAVVRLTGSGLGCDTWPRCTDEQWTTTPAQGIHGFVEFGNRMLTFVLMVITVLAFFAVLRLALPQATVRSVLPKLFTGLRAQNSRYSDLFNLTLLLLWGIPLQAVIGGITVWQRLNPWMVTAHYMASAVMIGLAAVLINRVRRYFKPATAAAENLDSAFSEKGRVSVQVLGWFGLVLVVFLVFMGTVVTGTGPHAGDPRTHRHDFNPIVIARLHAWAVWVYLVSLITLYLIVRAYALPKAYKFSLTVLTGVIACQGTIGYIQYNTGLPALLVEAHMLGSGLFTWAAISLIERQLTLTSHTARELALSRRVQRTSPQ
;
A
#
# COMPACT_ATOMS: atom_id res chain seq x y z
N MET A 1 11.02 -13.53 6.17
CA MET A 1 10.22 -13.52 4.92
C MET A 1 9.41 -14.79 4.72
N VAL A 2 9.97 -16.00 4.85
CA VAL A 2 9.24 -17.29 4.64
C VAL A 2 8.06 -17.45 5.61
N ARG A 3 8.18 -17.10 6.89
CA ARG A 3 7.04 -17.12 7.85
C ARG A 3 5.94 -16.09 7.57
N LEU A 4 6.25 -14.98 6.90
CA LEU A 4 5.21 -14.02 6.47
C LEU A 4 4.32 -14.61 5.37
N ALA A 5 4.86 -15.47 4.52
CA ALA A 5 4.12 -16.18 3.48
C ALA A 5 3.28 -17.34 4.06
N THR A 6 3.80 -18.06 5.06
CA THR A 6 3.06 -19.16 5.72
C THR A 6 1.92 -18.63 6.60
N ASP A 7 2.11 -17.53 7.34
CA ASP A 7 1.03 -16.89 8.09
C ASP A 7 -0.10 -16.32 7.20
N ILE A 8 0.19 -16.09 5.91
CA ILE A 8 -0.85 -15.71 4.93
C ILE A 8 -1.71 -16.93 4.53
N LEU A 9 -1.13 -18.13 4.50
CA LEU A 9 -1.83 -19.36 4.06
C LEU A 9 -2.66 -20.00 5.18
N ASP A 10 -2.25 -19.92 6.44
CA ASP A 10 -2.97 -20.49 7.58
C ASP A 10 -4.33 -19.81 7.89
N TYR A 11 -4.59 -18.64 7.30
CA TYR A 11 -5.88 -17.94 7.46
C TYR A 11 -6.93 -18.28 6.38
N ALA A 12 -6.66 -19.21 5.48
CA ALA A 12 -7.52 -19.52 4.31
C ALA A 12 -8.60 -20.59 4.58
N THR A 13 -8.69 -21.18 5.78
CA THR A 13 -9.73 -22.18 6.10
C THR A 13 -11.02 -21.52 6.64
N PRO A 14 -12.15 -21.65 5.96
CA PRO A 14 -13.43 -21.13 6.43
C PRO A 14 -13.98 -21.95 7.61
N PRO A 15 -14.73 -21.34 8.57
CA PRO A 15 -15.42 -22.08 9.61
C PRO A 15 -16.51 -22.96 9.03
N GLN A 16 -16.60 -24.21 9.49
CA GLN A 16 -17.65 -25.13 9.12
C GLN A 16 -19.02 -24.61 9.62
N VAL A 17 -19.95 -24.43 8.69
CA VAL A 17 -21.34 -24.05 8.99
C VAL A 17 -22.12 -25.32 9.35
N SER A 18 -22.68 -25.37 10.55
CA SER A 18 -23.56 -26.47 10.99
C SER A 18 -24.87 -26.45 10.20
N HIS A 19 -25.18 -27.55 9.52
CA HIS A 19 -26.45 -27.74 8.82
C HIS A 19 -27.63 -27.90 9.83
N ARG A 20 -28.50 -26.90 9.84
CA ARG A 20 -29.82 -27.01 10.44
C ARG A 20 -30.79 -27.49 9.35
N SER A 21 -31.39 -28.66 9.55
CA SER A 21 -32.41 -29.25 8.68
C SER A 21 -33.63 -28.33 8.53
N GLN A 22 -33.93 -27.90 7.30
CA GLN A 22 -35.20 -27.26 6.94
C GLN A 22 -36.09 -28.27 6.22
N GLN A 23 -37.34 -28.32 6.68
CA GLN A 23 -38.41 -29.15 6.15
C GLN A 23 -38.78 -28.74 4.73
N ALA A 24 -39.04 -29.74 3.89
CA ALA A 24 -39.39 -29.58 2.49
C ALA A 24 -40.81 -29.05 2.31
N VAL A 25 -40.97 -27.98 1.53
CA VAL A 25 -42.25 -27.50 0.97
C VAL A 25 -42.34 -28.01 -0.47
N PRO A 26 -43.53 -28.52 -0.95
CA PRO A 26 -43.64 -29.05 -2.31
C PRO A 26 -43.53 -27.97 -3.36
N LEU A 27 -42.68 -28.22 -4.37
CA LEU A 27 -42.45 -27.37 -5.50
C LEU A 27 -43.60 -27.51 -6.54
N GLN A 28 -44.22 -26.38 -6.88
CA GLN A 28 -44.99 -26.25 -8.12
C GLN A 28 -44.01 -26.22 -9.34
N HIS A 29 -44.28 -27.02 -10.34
CA HIS A 29 -43.54 -27.07 -11.61
C HIS A 29 -43.68 -25.71 -12.33
N ALA A 30 -42.61 -24.90 -12.32
CA ALA A 30 -42.38 -23.84 -13.26
C ALA A 30 -41.31 -24.33 -14.25
N ASP A 31 -41.59 -24.22 -15.53
CA ASP A 31 -40.68 -24.58 -16.64
C ASP A 31 -39.37 -23.83 -16.50
N ALA A 32 -38.36 -24.47 -15.94
CA ALA A 32 -37.03 -23.92 -15.77
C ALA A 32 -36.29 -24.04 -17.11
N HIS A 33 -36.24 -22.94 -17.88
CA HIS A 33 -35.26 -22.80 -18.93
C HIS A 33 -33.88 -22.99 -18.36
N THR A 34 -33.23 -24.12 -18.61
CA THR A 34 -31.82 -24.37 -18.25
C THR A 34 -30.96 -23.31 -18.92
N PRO A 35 -30.21 -22.50 -18.16
CA PRO A 35 -29.33 -21.49 -18.71
C PRO A 35 -28.28 -22.15 -19.60
N SER A 36 -27.94 -21.54 -20.74
CA SER A 36 -26.91 -22.08 -21.61
C SER A 36 -25.57 -22.16 -20.88
N GLU A 37 -24.71 -23.13 -21.22
CA GLU A 37 -23.38 -23.29 -20.58
C GLU A 37 -22.57 -21.99 -20.56
N LYS A 38 -22.69 -21.15 -21.58
CA LYS A 38 -22.05 -19.82 -21.65
C LYS A 38 -22.56 -18.88 -20.53
N VAL A 39 -23.86 -18.89 -20.24
CA VAL A 39 -24.45 -18.06 -19.18
C VAL A 39 -24.00 -18.56 -17.81
N ILE A 40 -23.96 -19.87 -17.60
CA ILE A 40 -23.45 -20.47 -16.34
C ILE A 40 -21.97 -20.13 -16.16
N MET A 41 -21.14 -20.23 -17.21
CA MET A 41 -19.73 -19.89 -17.14
C MET A 41 -19.50 -18.41 -16.84
N ILE A 42 -20.25 -17.51 -17.46
CA ILE A 42 -20.14 -16.05 -17.24
C ILE A 42 -20.56 -15.68 -15.81
N THR A 43 -21.65 -16.25 -15.28
CA THR A 43 -22.09 -15.99 -13.92
C THR A 43 -21.07 -16.51 -12.90
N THR A 44 -20.54 -17.72 -13.10
CA THR A 44 -19.51 -18.30 -12.25
C THR A 44 -18.21 -17.47 -12.24
N LEU A 45 -17.78 -16.98 -13.41
CA LEU A 45 -16.59 -16.13 -13.52
C LEU A 45 -16.82 -14.78 -12.84
N LYS A 46 -17.99 -14.16 -13.06
CA LYS A 46 -18.38 -12.91 -12.40
C LYS A 46 -18.35 -13.05 -10.88
N ASP A 47 -18.87 -14.14 -10.33
CA ASP A 47 -18.92 -14.36 -8.86
C ASP A 47 -17.53 -14.64 -8.28
N LYS A 48 -16.64 -15.27 -9.06
CA LYS A 48 -15.25 -15.47 -8.67
C LYS A 48 -14.44 -14.17 -8.66
N LEU A 49 -14.56 -13.35 -9.71
CA LEU A 49 -13.80 -12.11 -9.86
C LEU A 49 -14.34 -10.97 -9.02
N SER A 50 -15.66 -10.92 -8.82
CA SER A 50 -16.35 -9.87 -8.05
C SER A 50 -17.35 -10.50 -7.09
N PRO A 51 -16.88 -11.05 -5.96
CA PRO A 51 -17.73 -11.72 -4.98
C PRO A 51 -18.64 -10.71 -4.25
N THR A 52 -19.81 -11.17 -3.80
CA THR A 52 -20.71 -10.40 -2.93
C THR A 52 -20.40 -10.56 -1.45
N GLU A 53 -19.64 -11.60 -1.11
CA GLU A 53 -19.16 -11.90 0.23
C GLU A 53 -17.63 -12.00 0.23
N TYR A 54 -17.01 -11.97 1.41
CA TYR A 54 -15.57 -12.11 1.50
C TYR A 54 -15.10 -13.47 0.99
N THR A 55 -14.11 -13.40 0.11
CA THR A 55 -13.32 -14.57 -0.31
C THR A 55 -11.83 -14.23 -0.18
N PRO A 56 -10.93 -15.21 -0.04
CA PRO A 56 -9.48 -14.99 -0.01
C PRO A 56 -8.95 -14.19 -1.21
N TRP A 57 -9.68 -14.22 -2.34
CA TRP A 57 -9.39 -13.46 -3.55
C TRP A 57 -9.23 -11.95 -3.30
N VAL A 58 -10.08 -11.38 -2.42
CA VAL A 58 -9.99 -9.94 -2.03
C VAL A 58 -8.66 -9.63 -1.38
N LEU A 59 -8.16 -10.51 -0.52
CA LEU A 59 -6.85 -10.33 0.11
C LEU A 59 -5.71 -10.58 -0.88
N TYR A 60 -5.81 -11.58 -1.74
CA TYR A 60 -4.76 -11.90 -2.72
C TYR A 60 -4.58 -10.76 -3.72
N THR A 61 -5.66 -10.17 -4.22
CA THR A 61 -5.57 -9.02 -5.13
C THR A 61 -5.02 -7.77 -4.43
N ALA A 62 -5.39 -7.52 -3.18
CA ALA A 62 -4.82 -6.41 -2.40
C ALA A 62 -3.31 -6.60 -2.16
N VAL A 63 -2.87 -7.80 -1.78
CA VAL A 63 -1.45 -8.15 -1.61
C VAL A 63 -0.73 -8.08 -2.95
N GLY A 64 -1.31 -8.61 -4.02
CA GLY A 64 -0.77 -8.53 -5.38
C GLY A 64 -0.53 -7.09 -5.83
N THR A 65 -1.47 -6.18 -5.57
CA THR A 65 -1.31 -4.74 -5.86
C THR A 65 -0.13 -4.14 -5.09
N ALA A 66 0.05 -4.48 -3.81
CA ALA A 66 1.17 -3.99 -3.02
C ALA A 66 2.52 -4.54 -3.52
N LEU A 67 2.59 -5.83 -3.83
CA LEU A 67 3.80 -6.47 -4.35
C LEU A 67 4.18 -5.93 -5.74
N ALA A 68 3.20 -5.69 -6.61
CA ALA A 68 3.45 -5.10 -7.92
C ALA A 68 3.96 -3.65 -7.82
N ASN A 69 3.46 -2.85 -6.88
CA ASN A 69 4.02 -1.52 -6.59
C ASN A 69 5.46 -1.59 -6.07
N LEU A 70 5.78 -2.54 -5.18
CA LEU A 70 7.15 -2.76 -4.73
C LEU A 70 8.07 -3.20 -5.87
N LEU A 71 7.60 -4.10 -6.74
CA LEU A 71 8.34 -4.54 -7.92
C LEU A 71 8.68 -3.38 -8.84
N LEU A 72 7.73 -2.44 -9.06
CA LEU A 72 7.97 -1.24 -9.87
C LEU A 72 9.00 -0.30 -9.22
N ILE A 73 9.09 -0.21 -7.89
CA ILE A 73 10.20 0.52 -7.24
C ILE A 73 11.53 -0.14 -7.54
N VAL A 74 11.62 -1.46 -7.41
CA VAL A 74 12.85 -2.22 -7.70
C VAL A 74 13.26 -2.05 -9.17
N THR A 75 12.36 -2.29 -10.11
CA THR A 75 12.67 -2.16 -11.53
C THR A 75 12.96 -0.71 -11.94
N GLY A 76 12.28 0.27 -11.34
CA GLY A 76 12.59 1.69 -11.50
C GLY A 76 13.98 2.07 -10.95
N ALA A 77 14.41 1.45 -9.85
CA ALA A 77 15.77 1.61 -9.34
C ALA A 77 16.80 0.95 -10.28
N VAL A 78 16.50 -0.22 -10.85
CA VAL A 78 17.36 -0.84 -11.90
C VAL A 78 17.51 0.11 -13.10
N VAL A 79 16.41 0.69 -13.63
CA VAL A 79 16.47 1.71 -14.71
C VAL A 79 17.45 2.82 -14.34
N ARG A 80 17.37 3.31 -13.12
CA ARG A 80 18.23 4.39 -12.62
C ARG A 80 19.69 3.97 -12.48
N LEU A 81 19.95 2.82 -11.85
CA LEU A 81 21.29 2.32 -11.55
C LEU A 81 22.07 1.90 -12.80
N THR A 82 21.36 1.43 -13.83
CA THR A 82 21.94 1.06 -15.13
C THR A 82 22.12 2.26 -16.07
N GLY A 83 21.76 3.48 -15.66
CA GLY A 83 21.80 4.65 -16.53
C GLY A 83 20.81 4.60 -17.68
N SER A 84 19.70 3.86 -17.51
CA SER A 84 18.72 3.61 -18.58
C SER A 84 17.51 4.57 -18.53
N GLY A 85 17.55 5.60 -17.70
CA GLY A 85 16.39 6.49 -17.49
C GLY A 85 15.99 7.35 -18.69
N LEU A 86 16.86 7.45 -19.71
CA LEU A 86 16.59 8.04 -21.01
C LEU A 86 16.88 7.05 -22.15
N GLY A 87 16.70 5.77 -21.91
CA GLY A 87 16.78 4.74 -22.93
C GLY A 87 15.65 4.84 -23.97
N CYS A 88 14.49 5.34 -23.54
CA CYS A 88 13.42 5.90 -24.37
C CYS A 88 13.38 7.41 -24.12
N ASP A 89 13.77 8.24 -25.07
CA ASP A 89 13.96 9.67 -24.88
C ASP A 89 12.68 10.50 -25.01
N THR A 90 11.55 9.87 -25.33
CA THR A 90 10.22 10.49 -25.40
C THR A 90 9.17 9.74 -24.56
N TRP A 91 7.99 10.35 -24.41
CA TRP A 91 6.83 9.76 -23.78
C TRP A 91 5.56 10.31 -24.44
N PRO A 92 4.51 9.50 -24.71
CA PRO A 92 4.32 8.07 -24.33
C PRO A 92 5.07 7.07 -25.22
N ARG A 93 5.54 7.48 -26.38
CA ARG A 93 6.35 6.66 -27.29
C ARG A 93 7.77 6.47 -26.74
N CYS A 94 8.47 5.45 -27.26
CA CYS A 94 9.90 5.26 -26.92
C CYS A 94 10.81 6.22 -27.70
N THR A 95 10.46 6.49 -28.98
CA THR A 95 11.09 7.52 -29.83
C THR A 95 10.00 8.35 -30.50
N ASP A 96 10.37 9.42 -31.20
CA ASP A 96 9.41 10.24 -31.94
C ASP A 96 8.61 9.44 -32.98
N GLU A 97 9.22 8.38 -33.53
CA GLU A 97 8.64 7.55 -34.58
C GLU A 97 8.04 6.23 -34.08
N GLN A 98 8.58 5.65 -33.00
CA GLN A 98 8.27 4.29 -32.57
C GLN A 98 7.64 4.24 -31.18
N TRP A 99 6.60 3.41 -31.04
CA TRP A 99 5.96 3.14 -29.74
C TRP A 99 6.81 2.25 -28.85
N THR A 100 7.57 1.34 -29.44
CA THR A 100 8.42 0.36 -28.76
C THR A 100 9.89 0.69 -28.95
N THR A 101 10.75 0.07 -28.13
CA THR A 101 12.20 0.19 -28.29
C THR A 101 12.66 -0.45 -29.62
N THR A 102 13.71 0.09 -30.19
CA THR A 102 14.37 -0.42 -31.40
C THR A 102 15.80 -0.87 -31.06
N PRO A 103 16.49 -1.61 -31.94
CA PRO A 103 17.89 -2.01 -31.71
C PRO A 103 18.84 -0.82 -31.47
N ALA A 104 18.51 0.38 -31.96
CA ALA A 104 19.32 1.58 -31.79
C ALA A 104 19.41 2.04 -30.31
N GLN A 105 18.35 1.81 -29.49
CA GLN A 105 18.36 2.11 -28.05
C GLN A 105 19.13 1.08 -27.22
N GLY A 106 19.42 -0.10 -27.79
CA GLY A 106 20.16 -1.15 -27.13
C GLY A 106 19.51 -1.63 -25.82
N ILE A 107 20.36 -2.03 -24.87
CA ILE A 107 19.90 -2.54 -23.57
C ILE A 107 19.18 -1.48 -22.73
N HIS A 108 19.57 -0.22 -22.84
CA HIS A 108 18.96 0.87 -22.07
C HIS A 108 17.49 1.10 -22.46
N GLY A 109 17.18 1.07 -23.78
CA GLY A 109 15.80 1.12 -24.25
C GLY A 109 14.97 -0.06 -23.76
N PHE A 110 15.54 -1.28 -23.80
CA PHE A 110 14.87 -2.48 -23.31
C PHE A 110 14.55 -2.40 -21.81
N VAL A 111 15.49 -1.95 -20.98
CA VAL A 111 15.32 -1.84 -19.52
C VAL A 111 14.27 -0.78 -19.19
N GLU A 112 14.32 0.40 -19.80
CA GLU A 112 13.33 1.45 -19.53
C GLU A 112 11.94 1.05 -20.06
N PHE A 113 11.85 0.58 -21.32
CA PHE A 113 10.58 0.17 -21.90
C PHE A 113 9.94 -1.00 -21.13
N GLY A 114 10.75 -1.97 -20.70
CA GLY A 114 10.32 -3.08 -19.85
C GLY A 114 9.69 -2.58 -18.55
N ASN A 115 10.29 -1.59 -17.88
CA ASN A 115 9.71 -0.97 -16.69
C ASN A 115 8.37 -0.27 -16.98
N ARG A 116 8.24 0.39 -18.15
CA ARG A 116 6.94 0.96 -18.58
C ARG A 116 5.87 -0.13 -18.77
N MET A 117 6.25 -1.28 -19.35
CA MET A 117 5.32 -2.42 -19.55
C MET A 117 4.84 -3.03 -18.23
N LEU A 118 5.66 -3.09 -17.20
CA LEU A 118 5.24 -3.57 -15.87
C LEU A 118 4.13 -2.70 -15.25
N THR A 119 3.98 -1.44 -15.65
CA THR A 119 2.86 -0.60 -15.24
C THR A 119 1.51 -1.14 -15.72
N PHE A 120 1.46 -1.75 -16.91
CA PHE A 120 0.25 -2.41 -17.40
C PHE A 120 -0.09 -3.67 -16.59
N VAL A 121 0.92 -4.43 -16.16
CA VAL A 121 0.72 -5.58 -15.26
C VAL A 121 0.15 -5.11 -13.93
N LEU A 122 0.70 -4.05 -13.34
CA LEU A 122 0.15 -3.43 -12.12
C LEU A 122 -1.29 -2.96 -12.34
N MET A 123 -1.59 -2.33 -13.49
CA MET A 123 -2.94 -1.88 -13.83
C MET A 123 -3.93 -3.06 -13.81
N VAL A 124 -3.60 -4.18 -14.47
CA VAL A 124 -4.45 -5.38 -14.51
C VAL A 124 -4.69 -5.90 -13.07
N ILE A 125 -3.64 -6.05 -12.26
CA ILE A 125 -3.77 -6.52 -10.87
C ILE A 125 -4.67 -5.58 -10.05
N THR A 126 -4.50 -4.26 -10.21
CA THR A 126 -5.29 -3.26 -9.48
C THR A 126 -6.75 -3.22 -9.94
N VAL A 127 -7.01 -3.42 -11.24
CA VAL A 127 -8.36 -3.60 -11.79
C VAL A 127 -9.02 -4.84 -11.17
N LEU A 128 -8.29 -5.96 -11.07
CA LEU A 128 -8.80 -7.16 -10.40
C LEU A 128 -9.10 -6.90 -8.92
N ALA A 129 -8.26 -6.14 -8.21
CA ALA A 129 -8.52 -5.74 -6.83
C ALA A 129 -9.76 -4.85 -6.71
N PHE A 130 -9.95 -3.92 -7.65
CA PHE A 130 -11.16 -3.09 -7.70
C PHE A 130 -12.42 -3.95 -7.91
N PHE A 131 -12.41 -4.89 -8.86
CA PHE A 131 -13.55 -5.80 -9.08
C PHE A 131 -13.79 -6.71 -7.87
N ALA A 132 -12.74 -7.20 -7.20
CA ALA A 132 -12.87 -8.01 -6.00
C ALA A 132 -13.60 -7.28 -4.86
N VAL A 133 -13.50 -5.95 -4.79
CA VAL A 133 -14.16 -5.11 -3.77
C VAL A 133 -15.51 -4.56 -4.26
N LEU A 134 -15.70 -4.44 -5.57
CA LEU A 134 -16.84 -3.72 -6.17
C LEU A 134 -18.18 -4.22 -5.64
N ARG A 135 -18.45 -5.52 -5.72
CA ARG A 135 -19.75 -6.10 -5.31
C ARG A 135 -19.87 -6.29 -3.80
N LEU A 136 -18.76 -6.32 -3.07
CA LEU A 136 -18.79 -6.22 -1.61
C LEU A 136 -19.36 -4.86 -1.19
N ALA A 137 -18.91 -3.79 -1.84
CA ALA A 137 -19.34 -2.44 -1.53
C ALA A 137 -20.71 -2.09 -2.17
N LEU A 138 -21.01 -2.65 -3.33
CA LEU A 138 -22.20 -2.42 -4.13
C LEU A 138 -22.76 -3.75 -4.65
N PRO A 139 -23.54 -4.51 -3.84
CA PRO A 139 -24.04 -5.84 -4.24
C PRO A 139 -24.85 -5.84 -5.54
N GLN A 140 -25.60 -4.76 -5.80
CA GLN A 140 -26.38 -4.56 -7.02
C GLN A 140 -25.67 -3.64 -8.03
N ALA A 141 -24.33 -3.76 -8.16
CA ALA A 141 -23.55 -2.93 -9.07
C ALA A 141 -23.99 -3.13 -10.52
N THR A 142 -24.40 -2.04 -11.18
CA THR A 142 -24.63 -1.93 -12.61
C THR A 142 -23.70 -0.87 -13.19
N VAL A 143 -23.41 -0.94 -14.48
CA VAL A 143 -22.53 0.07 -15.13
C VAL A 143 -23.03 1.48 -14.85
N ARG A 144 -24.36 1.71 -14.97
CA ARG A 144 -25.00 3.01 -14.73
C ARG A 144 -24.83 3.51 -13.28
N SER A 145 -24.84 2.61 -12.30
CA SER A 145 -24.67 2.97 -10.87
C SER A 145 -23.21 3.12 -10.47
N VAL A 146 -22.27 2.46 -11.13
CA VAL A 146 -20.85 2.50 -10.82
C VAL A 146 -20.14 3.67 -11.48
N LEU A 147 -20.47 3.99 -12.73
CA LEU A 147 -19.77 5.00 -13.52
C LEU A 147 -19.60 6.37 -12.81
N PRO A 148 -20.64 6.99 -12.23
CA PRO A 148 -20.46 8.23 -11.50
C PRO A 148 -19.59 8.07 -10.24
N LYS A 149 -19.60 6.88 -9.60
CA LYS A 149 -18.84 6.60 -8.39
C LYS A 149 -17.35 6.36 -8.65
N LEU A 150 -16.95 6.10 -9.90
CA LEU A 150 -15.54 6.09 -10.29
C LEU A 150 -14.86 7.45 -10.10
N PHE A 151 -15.62 8.54 -10.10
CA PHE A 151 -15.10 9.89 -9.92
C PHE A 151 -15.42 10.47 -8.54
N THR A 152 -16.53 10.09 -7.93
CA THR A 152 -16.98 10.66 -6.64
C THR A 152 -16.65 9.79 -5.44
N GLY A 153 -16.31 8.51 -5.65
CA GLY A 153 -16.17 7.54 -4.58
C GLY A 153 -17.51 7.17 -3.91
N LEU A 154 -17.42 6.45 -2.81
CA LEU A 154 -18.56 6.08 -1.95
C LEU A 154 -18.47 6.77 -0.60
N ARG A 155 -19.59 7.35 -0.14
CA ARG A 155 -19.69 7.89 1.23
C ARG A 155 -19.82 6.75 2.23
N ALA A 156 -19.29 6.91 3.45
CA ALA A 156 -19.33 5.91 4.51
C ALA A 156 -20.76 5.43 4.85
N GLN A 157 -21.75 6.29 4.68
CA GLN A 157 -23.17 5.99 4.91
C GLN A 157 -23.77 5.03 3.88
N ASN A 158 -23.16 4.89 2.69
CA ASN A 158 -23.72 4.14 1.58
C ASN A 158 -23.34 2.66 1.59
N SER A 159 -22.26 2.29 2.27
CA SER A 159 -21.79 0.92 2.35
C SER A 159 -20.82 0.73 3.51
N ARG A 160 -20.90 -0.43 4.16
CA ARG A 160 -19.93 -0.89 5.16
C ARG A 160 -18.50 -0.94 4.61
N TYR A 161 -18.34 -1.22 3.32
CA TYR A 161 -17.05 -1.38 2.63
C TYR A 161 -16.69 -0.20 1.73
N SER A 162 -17.27 0.98 1.98
CA SER A 162 -17.02 2.20 1.20
C SER A 162 -15.54 2.62 1.22
N ASP A 163 -14.85 2.37 2.33
CA ASP A 163 -13.43 2.65 2.47
C ASP A 163 -12.54 1.73 1.63
N LEU A 164 -12.88 0.43 1.52
CA LEU A 164 -12.18 -0.49 0.61
C LEU A 164 -12.38 -0.09 -0.85
N PHE A 165 -13.62 0.27 -1.22
CA PHE A 165 -13.93 0.76 -2.56
C PHE A 165 -13.12 2.01 -2.89
N ASN A 166 -13.11 3.00 -1.99
CA ASN A 166 -12.39 4.26 -2.21
C ASN A 166 -10.86 4.04 -2.27
N LEU A 167 -10.30 3.14 -1.46
CA LEU A 167 -8.88 2.81 -1.50
C LEU A 167 -8.49 2.14 -2.83
N THR A 168 -9.27 1.16 -3.29
CA THR A 168 -9.01 0.52 -4.60
C THR A 168 -9.20 1.50 -5.74
N LEU A 169 -10.15 2.44 -5.64
CA LEU A 169 -10.37 3.51 -6.61
C LEU A 169 -9.18 4.49 -6.65
N LEU A 170 -8.64 4.90 -5.49
CA LEU A 170 -7.45 5.76 -5.41
C LEU A 170 -6.22 5.06 -6.01
N LEU A 171 -6.03 3.78 -5.74
CA LEU A 171 -4.97 2.98 -6.35
C LEU A 171 -5.15 2.89 -7.86
N LEU A 172 -6.36 2.68 -8.35
CA LEU A 172 -6.68 2.59 -9.77
C LEU A 172 -6.38 3.91 -10.51
N TRP A 173 -6.79 5.07 -9.97
CA TRP A 173 -6.50 6.38 -10.53
C TRP A 173 -5.05 6.82 -10.32
N GLY A 174 -4.41 6.32 -9.27
CA GLY A 174 -3.00 6.58 -8.99
C GLY A 174 -2.07 6.07 -10.09
N ILE A 175 -2.39 4.96 -10.77
CA ILE A 175 -1.54 4.39 -11.82
C ILE A 175 -1.43 5.31 -13.05
N PRO A 176 -2.52 5.78 -13.69
CA PRO A 176 -2.39 6.73 -14.79
C PRO A 176 -1.75 8.07 -14.36
N LEU A 177 -2.01 8.53 -13.12
CA LEU A 177 -1.34 9.71 -12.59
C LEU A 177 0.19 9.48 -12.50
N GLN A 178 0.62 8.31 -12.02
CA GLN A 178 2.03 7.92 -11.99
C GLN A 178 2.65 7.84 -13.38
N ALA A 179 1.93 7.32 -14.37
CA ALA A 179 2.39 7.29 -15.76
C ALA A 179 2.62 8.69 -16.31
N VAL A 180 1.71 9.63 -16.02
CA VAL A 180 1.84 11.04 -16.43
C VAL A 180 3.05 11.69 -15.73
N ILE A 181 3.21 11.54 -14.40
CA ILE A 181 4.36 12.09 -13.68
C ILE A 181 5.65 11.49 -14.21
N GLY A 182 5.69 10.18 -14.47
CA GLY A 182 6.83 9.49 -15.08
C GLY A 182 7.14 10.03 -16.50
N GLY A 183 6.12 10.27 -17.33
CA GLY A 183 6.27 10.90 -18.64
C GLY A 183 6.86 12.32 -18.56
N ILE A 184 6.37 13.14 -17.65
CA ILE A 184 6.92 14.49 -17.40
C ILE A 184 8.40 14.38 -16.96
N THR A 185 8.73 13.35 -16.15
CA THR A 185 10.12 13.10 -15.73
C THR A 185 11.05 12.87 -16.96
N VAL A 186 10.59 12.10 -17.94
CA VAL A 186 11.34 11.88 -19.20
C VAL A 186 11.45 13.17 -20.00
N TRP A 187 10.35 13.90 -20.23
CA TRP A 187 10.35 15.17 -20.96
C TRP A 187 11.29 16.22 -20.34
N GLN A 188 11.40 16.24 -19.00
CA GLN A 188 12.30 17.12 -18.26
C GLN A 188 13.71 16.55 -18.10
N ARG A 189 14.08 15.52 -18.92
CA ARG A 189 15.42 14.94 -18.91
C ARG A 189 15.88 14.51 -17.51
N LEU A 190 14.98 13.83 -16.78
CA LEU A 190 15.18 13.33 -15.41
C LEU A 190 15.54 14.44 -14.42
N ASN A 191 14.91 15.61 -14.52
CA ASN A 191 15.06 16.65 -13.51
C ASN A 191 14.89 16.04 -12.11
N PRO A 192 15.86 16.22 -11.18
CA PRO A 192 15.87 15.50 -9.92
C PRO A 192 14.66 15.81 -9.02
N TRP A 193 14.03 16.99 -9.14
CA TRP A 193 12.79 17.29 -8.44
C TRP A 193 11.59 16.53 -9.00
N MET A 194 11.54 16.29 -10.31
CA MET A 194 10.49 15.48 -10.92
C MET A 194 10.67 14.01 -10.59
N VAL A 195 11.91 13.50 -10.54
CA VAL A 195 12.22 12.15 -10.05
C VAL A 195 11.78 12.00 -8.59
N THR A 196 12.06 13.02 -7.75
CA THR A 196 11.58 13.07 -6.36
C THR A 196 10.06 13.00 -6.29
N ALA A 197 9.34 13.83 -7.06
CA ALA A 197 7.88 13.84 -7.09
C ALA A 197 7.30 12.48 -7.52
N HIS A 198 7.90 11.85 -8.55
CA HIS A 198 7.50 10.53 -9.03
C HIS A 198 7.69 9.45 -7.97
N TYR A 199 8.83 9.45 -7.27
CA TYR A 199 9.09 8.50 -6.19
C TYR A 199 8.17 8.73 -4.98
N MET A 200 7.94 9.97 -4.58
CA MET A 200 7.02 10.32 -3.48
C MET A 200 5.59 9.82 -3.77
N ALA A 201 5.13 10.00 -5.01
CA ALA A 201 3.84 9.48 -5.43
C ALA A 201 3.82 7.93 -5.42
N SER A 202 4.92 7.25 -5.78
CA SER A 202 5.04 5.78 -5.64
C SER A 202 4.98 5.34 -4.16
N ALA A 203 5.61 6.08 -3.26
CA ALA A 203 5.52 5.82 -1.81
C ALA A 203 4.09 5.96 -1.29
N VAL A 204 3.32 6.95 -1.78
CA VAL A 204 1.88 7.08 -1.47
C VAL A 204 1.10 5.85 -1.95
N MET A 205 1.36 5.35 -3.15
CA MET A 205 0.70 4.14 -3.69
C MET A 205 0.98 2.91 -2.80
N ILE A 206 2.22 2.71 -2.34
CA ILE A 206 2.56 1.65 -1.38
C ILE A 206 1.82 1.85 -0.06
N GLY A 207 1.76 3.09 0.45
CA GLY A 207 1.02 3.41 1.67
C GLY A 207 -0.47 3.07 1.56
N LEU A 208 -1.12 3.45 0.44
CA LEU A 208 -2.53 3.12 0.17
C LEU A 208 -2.75 1.61 0.09
N ALA A 209 -1.86 0.87 -0.58
CA ALA A 209 -1.93 -0.58 -0.66
C ALA A 209 -1.75 -1.25 0.72
N ALA A 210 -0.86 -0.73 1.57
CA ALA A 210 -0.70 -1.19 2.95
C ALA A 210 -1.97 -0.98 3.78
N VAL A 211 -2.60 0.19 3.67
CA VAL A 211 -3.89 0.48 4.32
C VAL A 211 -4.98 -0.44 3.82
N LEU A 212 -5.06 -0.67 2.49
CA LEU A 212 -6.03 -1.60 1.91
C LEU A 212 -5.91 -3.00 2.51
N ILE A 213 -4.70 -3.57 2.57
CA ILE A 213 -4.44 -4.88 3.16
C ILE A 213 -4.86 -4.93 4.64
N ASN A 214 -4.50 -3.90 5.42
CA ASN A 214 -4.85 -3.83 6.83
C ASN A 214 -6.37 -3.79 7.04
N ARG A 215 -7.09 -3.03 6.22
CA ARG A 215 -8.55 -2.91 6.31
C ARG A 215 -9.27 -4.18 5.85
N VAL A 216 -8.81 -4.81 4.75
CA VAL A 216 -9.32 -6.11 4.32
C VAL A 216 -9.17 -7.13 5.44
N ARG A 217 -7.99 -7.24 6.05
CA ARG A 217 -7.77 -8.16 7.19
C ARG A 217 -8.66 -7.84 8.37
N ARG A 218 -8.91 -6.57 8.68
CA ARG A 218 -9.75 -6.15 9.80
C ARG A 218 -11.22 -6.52 9.61
N TYR A 219 -11.76 -6.30 8.42
CA TYR A 219 -13.17 -6.61 8.14
C TYR A 219 -13.48 -8.10 8.25
N PHE A 220 -12.53 -8.95 7.94
CA PHE A 220 -12.75 -10.39 7.79
C PHE A 220 -12.07 -11.25 8.87
N LYS A 221 -11.55 -10.65 9.93
CA LYS A 221 -11.17 -11.38 11.13
C LYS A 221 -12.42 -11.75 11.93
N PRO A 222 -12.48 -12.98 12.51
CA PRO A 222 -13.54 -13.33 13.45
C PRO A 222 -13.60 -12.33 14.62
N ALA A 223 -14.79 -11.94 15.02
CA ALA A 223 -15.04 -10.96 16.09
C ALA A 223 -14.37 -11.32 17.43
N THR A 224 -14.09 -12.61 17.66
CA THR A 224 -13.39 -13.13 18.85
C THR A 224 -11.96 -12.62 19.01
N ALA A 225 -11.28 -12.24 17.91
CA ALA A 225 -9.94 -11.63 17.97
C ALA A 225 -9.97 -10.10 18.10
N ALA A 226 -11.10 -9.45 17.78
CA ALA A 226 -11.30 -8.00 17.87
C ALA A 226 -11.75 -7.54 19.26
N ALA A 227 -12.39 -8.42 20.03
CA ALA A 227 -12.92 -8.14 21.36
C ALA A 227 -11.88 -8.30 22.50
N GLU A 228 -10.66 -8.76 22.21
CA GLU A 228 -9.62 -8.82 23.23
C GLU A 228 -9.20 -7.42 23.69
N ASN A 229 -9.91 -6.91 24.70
CA ASN A 229 -9.44 -5.97 25.69
C ASN A 229 -8.80 -4.66 25.20
N LEU A 230 -9.50 -3.91 24.33
CA LEU A 230 -9.12 -2.52 24.03
C LEU A 230 -9.56 -1.53 25.12
N ASP A 231 -10.65 -1.82 25.85
CA ASP A 231 -11.27 -0.89 26.79
C ASP A 231 -10.49 -0.72 28.10
N SER A 232 -9.70 -1.73 28.50
CA SER A 232 -8.86 -1.65 29.71
C SER A 232 -7.43 -1.17 29.46
N ALA A 233 -7.00 -1.05 28.19
CA ALA A 233 -5.60 -0.91 27.85
C ALA A 233 -5.09 0.55 27.83
N PHE A 234 -5.96 1.55 27.71
CA PHE A 234 -5.52 2.94 27.59
C PHE A 234 -6.17 3.88 28.61
N SER A 235 -5.32 4.51 29.42
CA SER A 235 -5.72 5.79 30.02
C SER A 235 -5.88 6.84 28.91
N GLU A 236 -6.65 7.90 29.15
CA GLU A 236 -6.82 9.00 28.18
C GLU A 236 -5.46 9.60 27.75
N LYS A 237 -4.51 9.73 28.68
CA LYS A 237 -3.14 10.19 28.40
C LYS A 237 -2.40 9.25 27.46
N GLY A 238 -2.47 7.93 27.68
CA GLY A 238 -1.81 6.95 26.81
C GLY A 238 -2.36 6.96 25.38
N ARG A 239 -3.68 7.13 25.22
CA ARG A 239 -4.34 7.26 23.93
C ARG A 239 -3.86 8.48 23.15
N VAL A 240 -3.84 9.66 23.80
CA VAL A 240 -3.35 10.90 23.19
C VAL A 240 -1.88 10.77 22.78
N SER A 241 -1.04 10.21 23.64
CA SER A 241 0.39 10.00 23.34
C SER A 241 0.60 9.11 22.12
N VAL A 242 -0.12 8.00 22.00
CA VAL A 242 -0.02 7.09 20.84
C VAL A 242 -0.52 7.78 19.57
N GLN A 243 -1.58 8.58 19.66
CA GLN A 243 -2.11 9.32 18.51
C GLN A 243 -1.13 10.41 18.03
N VAL A 244 -0.56 11.18 18.95
CA VAL A 244 0.43 12.21 18.63
C VAL A 244 1.66 11.59 17.99
N LEU A 245 2.20 10.50 18.56
CA LEU A 245 3.33 9.76 17.97
C LEU A 245 2.98 9.16 16.60
N GLY A 246 1.73 8.76 16.36
CA GLY A 246 1.27 8.30 15.05
C GLY A 246 1.36 9.40 13.98
N TRP A 247 0.84 10.60 14.27
CA TRP A 247 0.92 11.73 13.35
C TRP A 247 2.36 12.24 13.18
N PHE A 248 3.13 12.34 14.27
CA PHE A 248 4.54 12.68 14.20
C PHE A 248 5.34 11.68 13.38
N GLY A 249 5.09 10.37 13.58
CA GLY A 249 5.69 9.30 12.79
C GLY A 249 5.35 9.41 11.31
N LEU A 250 4.10 9.78 10.95
CA LEU A 250 3.72 10.00 9.55
C LEU A 250 4.52 11.15 8.92
N VAL A 251 4.64 12.28 9.61
CA VAL A 251 5.45 13.41 9.13
C VAL A 251 6.91 12.99 8.93
N LEU A 252 7.48 12.24 9.89
CA LEU A 252 8.85 11.74 9.77
C LEU A 252 9.02 10.74 8.62
N VAL A 253 8.05 9.84 8.36
CA VAL A 253 8.11 8.91 7.22
C VAL A 253 8.15 9.68 5.90
N VAL A 254 7.27 10.67 5.73
CA VAL A 254 7.24 11.53 4.53
C VAL A 254 8.58 12.26 4.38
N PHE A 255 9.09 12.83 5.46
CA PHE A 255 10.36 13.55 5.46
C PHE A 255 11.55 12.64 5.15
N LEU A 256 11.61 11.44 5.74
CA LEU A 256 12.67 10.45 5.51
C LEU A 256 12.72 9.98 4.06
N VAL A 257 11.55 9.65 3.48
CA VAL A 257 11.46 9.24 2.09
C VAL A 257 11.86 10.40 1.17
N PHE A 258 11.37 11.61 1.43
CA PHE A 258 11.74 12.81 0.69
C PHE A 258 13.26 13.06 0.75
N MET A 259 13.87 13.09 1.94
CA MET A 259 15.30 13.28 2.11
C MET A 259 16.12 12.18 1.42
N GLY A 260 15.64 10.93 1.44
CA GLY A 260 16.25 9.82 0.69
C GLY A 260 16.29 10.08 -0.81
N THR A 261 15.21 10.66 -1.39
CA THR A 261 15.20 11.03 -2.81
C THR A 261 16.17 12.19 -3.13
N VAL A 262 16.28 13.16 -2.23
CA VAL A 262 17.24 14.27 -2.36
C VAL A 262 18.68 13.76 -2.31
N VAL A 263 19.01 12.86 -1.36
CA VAL A 263 20.33 12.18 -1.31
C VAL A 263 20.63 11.48 -2.63
N THR A 264 19.66 10.73 -3.15
CA THR A 264 19.81 9.99 -4.40
C THR A 264 19.96 10.93 -5.60
N GLY A 265 19.20 12.05 -5.64
CA GLY A 265 19.28 13.07 -6.71
C GLY A 265 20.56 13.90 -6.67
N THR A 266 21.28 13.91 -5.53
CA THR A 266 22.60 14.55 -5.37
C THR A 266 23.75 13.58 -5.70
N GLY A 267 23.51 12.26 -5.55
CA GLY A 267 24.50 11.19 -5.68
C GLY A 267 24.87 10.81 -7.12
N PRO A 268 25.77 9.81 -7.28
CA PRO A 268 26.30 9.42 -8.60
C PRO A 268 25.26 8.71 -9.48
N HIS A 269 24.26 8.06 -8.91
CA HIS A 269 23.26 7.26 -9.64
C HIS A 269 22.05 8.13 -10.02
N ALA A 270 22.20 9.06 -10.96
CA ALA A 270 21.14 9.98 -11.37
C ALA A 270 20.20 9.46 -12.46
N GLY A 271 20.45 8.28 -13.01
CA GLY A 271 19.61 7.63 -14.03
C GLY A 271 20.11 7.76 -15.47
N ASP A 272 20.91 8.76 -15.78
CA ASP A 272 21.62 8.93 -17.05
C ASP A 272 22.85 9.83 -16.81
N PRO A 273 23.99 9.62 -17.48
CA PRO A 273 25.18 10.46 -17.32
C PRO A 273 24.97 11.93 -17.67
N ARG A 274 24.01 12.23 -18.55
CA ARG A 274 23.69 13.59 -19.03
C ARG A 274 22.71 14.34 -18.11
N THR A 275 22.21 13.69 -17.05
CA THR A 275 21.20 14.25 -16.17
C THR A 275 21.80 15.24 -15.18
N HIS A 276 21.14 16.38 -15.00
CA HIS A 276 21.44 17.32 -13.93
C HIS A 276 21.21 16.65 -12.56
N ARG A 277 22.06 17.02 -11.61
CA ARG A 277 21.93 16.62 -10.19
C ARG A 277 21.54 17.82 -9.36
N HIS A 278 21.11 17.59 -8.13
CA HIS A 278 20.98 18.69 -7.18
C HIS A 278 22.34 19.30 -6.87
N ASP A 279 22.42 20.61 -6.83
CA ASP A 279 23.64 21.37 -6.48
C ASP A 279 23.89 21.43 -4.96
N PHE A 280 23.46 20.37 -4.23
CA PHE A 280 23.69 20.29 -2.80
C PHE A 280 25.01 19.58 -2.49
N ASN A 281 25.58 19.90 -1.32
CA ASN A 281 26.71 19.13 -0.81
C ASN A 281 26.26 17.71 -0.42
N PRO A 282 26.77 16.64 -1.07
CA PRO A 282 26.32 15.27 -0.83
C PRO A 282 26.50 14.80 0.62
N ILE A 283 27.58 15.25 1.28
CA ILE A 283 27.89 14.89 2.67
C ILE A 283 26.86 15.51 3.62
N VAL A 284 26.52 16.77 3.41
CA VAL A 284 25.55 17.49 4.25
C VAL A 284 24.17 16.82 4.12
N ILE A 285 23.72 16.56 2.89
CA ILE A 285 22.40 15.96 2.65
C ILE A 285 22.34 14.53 3.20
N ALA A 286 23.39 13.72 3.02
CA ALA A 286 23.44 12.37 3.58
C ALA A 286 23.38 12.39 5.13
N ARG A 287 24.08 13.35 5.75
CA ARG A 287 24.03 13.54 7.22
C ARG A 287 22.64 13.97 7.70
N LEU A 288 22.00 14.90 7.00
CA LEU A 288 20.62 15.33 7.35
C LEU A 288 19.63 14.17 7.25
N HIS A 289 19.74 13.33 6.21
CA HIS A 289 18.95 12.11 6.11
C HIS A 289 19.22 11.16 7.29
N ALA A 290 20.48 10.91 7.62
CA ALA A 290 20.85 10.06 8.75
C ALA A 290 20.34 10.62 10.11
N TRP A 291 20.41 11.94 10.33
CA TRP A 291 19.83 12.56 11.53
C TRP A 291 18.33 12.36 11.63
N ALA A 292 17.60 12.46 10.52
CA ALA A 292 16.17 12.18 10.51
C ALA A 292 15.86 10.72 10.87
N VAL A 293 16.72 9.75 10.47
CA VAL A 293 16.61 8.34 10.90
C VAL A 293 16.76 8.22 12.42
N TRP A 294 17.72 8.92 13.04
CA TRP A 294 17.90 8.90 14.48
C TRP A 294 16.68 9.48 15.21
N VAL A 295 16.12 10.59 14.73
CA VAL A 295 14.88 11.16 15.31
C VAL A 295 13.73 10.16 15.22
N TYR A 296 13.61 9.44 14.10
CA TYR A 296 12.59 8.41 13.94
C TYR A 296 12.82 7.23 14.89
N LEU A 297 14.06 6.77 15.07
CA LEU A 297 14.40 5.72 16.04
C LEU A 297 14.05 6.12 17.47
N VAL A 298 14.35 7.36 17.89
CA VAL A 298 13.95 7.87 19.21
C VAL A 298 12.43 7.85 19.36
N SER A 299 11.68 8.23 18.32
CA SER A 299 10.21 8.16 18.36
C SER A 299 9.69 6.72 18.50
N LEU A 300 10.32 5.74 17.84
CA LEU A 300 9.99 4.32 17.99
C LEU A 300 10.34 3.77 19.37
N ILE A 301 11.47 4.17 19.94
CA ILE A 301 11.85 3.79 21.33
C ILE A 301 10.82 4.35 22.31
N THR A 302 10.44 5.62 22.16
CA THR A 302 9.39 6.25 22.98
C THR A 302 8.08 5.49 22.86
N LEU A 303 7.69 5.15 21.64
CA LEU A 303 6.50 4.35 21.39
C LEU A 303 6.61 2.96 22.03
N TYR A 304 7.76 2.30 21.96
CA TYR A 304 8.01 1.00 22.60
C TYR A 304 7.84 1.07 24.12
N LEU A 305 8.36 2.12 24.76
CA LEU A 305 8.23 2.34 26.22
C LEU A 305 6.74 2.53 26.60
N ILE A 306 5.98 3.29 25.81
CA ILE A 306 4.55 3.46 26.00
C ILE A 306 3.82 2.11 25.82
N VAL A 307 4.18 1.34 24.79
CA VAL A 307 3.60 0.01 24.52
C VAL A 307 3.86 -0.97 25.68
N ARG A 308 4.99 -0.86 26.36
CA ARG A 308 5.28 -1.67 27.57
C ARG A 308 4.45 -1.25 28.76
N ALA A 309 4.19 0.04 28.92
CA ALA A 309 3.40 0.58 30.04
C ALA A 309 1.90 0.24 29.91
N TYR A 310 1.43 0.02 28.69
CA TYR A 310 0.03 -0.33 28.39
C TYR A 310 -0.04 -1.71 27.73
N ALA A 311 -1.02 -2.52 28.11
CA ALA A 311 -1.20 -3.90 27.59
C ALA A 311 -1.74 -3.92 26.14
N LEU A 312 -0.96 -3.44 25.18
CA LEU A 312 -1.38 -3.31 23.77
C LEU A 312 -1.54 -4.67 23.07
N PRO A 313 -2.42 -4.75 22.05
CA PRO A 313 -2.67 -5.97 21.28
C PRO A 313 -1.41 -6.59 20.68
N LYS A 314 -1.33 -7.93 20.64
CA LYS A 314 -0.19 -8.66 20.05
C LYS A 314 0.12 -8.21 18.61
N ALA A 315 -0.93 -7.97 17.80
CA ALA A 315 -0.78 -7.52 16.41
C ALA A 315 -0.10 -6.14 16.29
N TYR A 316 -0.31 -5.26 17.26
CA TYR A 316 0.36 -3.96 17.31
C TYR A 316 1.86 -4.12 17.64
N LYS A 317 2.17 -4.92 18.67
CA LYS A 317 3.55 -5.24 19.04
C LYS A 317 4.31 -5.87 17.87
N PHE A 318 3.68 -6.81 17.16
CA PHE A 318 4.25 -7.42 15.95
C PHE A 318 4.57 -6.38 14.87
N SER A 319 3.65 -5.45 14.57
CA SER A 319 3.91 -4.40 13.58
C SER A 319 5.05 -3.48 13.98
N LEU A 320 5.16 -3.14 15.27
CA LEU A 320 6.28 -2.35 15.79
C LEU A 320 7.60 -3.10 15.67
N THR A 321 7.62 -4.40 15.99
CA THR A 321 8.83 -5.24 15.84
C THR A 321 9.26 -5.35 14.37
N VAL A 322 8.32 -5.57 13.45
CA VAL A 322 8.61 -5.61 12.00
C VAL A 322 9.21 -4.30 11.53
N LEU A 323 8.59 -3.16 11.89
CA LEU A 323 9.11 -1.83 11.52
C LEU A 323 10.51 -1.59 12.09
N THR A 324 10.74 -1.95 13.35
CA THR A 324 12.07 -1.82 13.99
C THR A 324 13.11 -2.67 13.27
N GLY A 325 12.76 -3.90 12.87
CA GLY A 325 13.64 -4.77 12.08
C GLY A 325 13.95 -4.17 10.69
N VAL A 326 12.94 -3.66 10.00
CA VAL A 326 13.11 -3.03 8.68
C VAL A 326 14.01 -1.80 8.76
N ILE A 327 13.80 -0.91 9.74
CA ILE A 327 14.64 0.29 9.85
C ILE A 327 16.07 -0.02 10.30
N ALA A 328 16.27 -1.05 11.13
CA ALA A 328 17.61 -1.52 11.48
C ALA A 328 18.36 -2.05 10.26
N CYS A 329 17.73 -2.89 9.44
CA CYS A 329 18.30 -3.35 8.16
C CYS A 329 18.61 -2.18 7.23
N GLN A 330 17.69 -1.21 7.09
CA GLN A 330 17.87 -0.02 6.27
C GLN A 330 19.04 0.84 6.73
N GLY A 331 19.16 1.09 8.03
CA GLY A 331 20.29 1.82 8.61
C GLY A 331 21.61 1.12 8.36
N THR A 332 21.65 -0.21 8.54
CA THR A 332 22.84 -1.02 8.25
C THR A 332 23.24 -0.97 6.78
N ILE A 333 22.31 -1.19 5.86
CA ILE A 333 22.57 -1.09 4.42
C ILE A 333 23.02 0.32 4.06
N GLY A 334 22.32 1.36 4.55
CA GLY A 334 22.65 2.76 4.31
C GLY A 334 24.05 3.14 4.79
N TYR A 335 24.45 2.65 5.96
CA TYR A 335 25.79 2.87 6.50
C TYR A 335 26.88 2.16 5.68
N ILE A 336 26.65 0.89 5.34
CA ILE A 336 27.60 0.12 4.52
C ILE A 336 27.76 0.75 3.14
N GLN A 337 26.66 1.04 2.42
CA GLN A 337 26.73 1.64 1.08
C GLN A 337 27.45 3.00 1.06
N TYR A 338 27.24 3.83 2.09
CA TYR A 338 27.92 5.13 2.19
C TYR A 338 29.43 4.95 2.34
N ASN A 339 29.90 4.00 3.16
CA ASN A 339 31.31 3.78 3.42
C ASN A 339 32.02 2.95 2.32
N THR A 340 31.27 2.28 1.45
CA THR A 340 31.83 1.44 0.37
C THR A 340 31.73 2.09 -1.02
N GLY A 341 31.40 3.38 -1.09
CA GLY A 341 31.34 4.13 -2.36
C GLY A 341 30.08 3.88 -3.19
N LEU A 342 28.96 3.55 -2.53
CA LEU A 342 27.63 3.39 -3.12
C LEU A 342 27.55 2.27 -4.18
N PRO A 343 27.92 1.00 -3.89
CA PRO A 343 27.76 -0.10 -4.83
C PRO A 343 26.30 -0.25 -5.27
N ALA A 344 26.06 -0.43 -6.58
CA ALA A 344 24.70 -0.46 -7.15
C ALA A 344 23.77 -1.47 -6.47
N LEU A 345 24.27 -2.67 -6.13
CA LEU A 345 23.49 -3.70 -5.45
C LEU A 345 23.01 -3.28 -4.05
N LEU A 346 23.84 -2.56 -3.28
CA LEU A 346 23.46 -2.05 -1.96
C LEU A 346 22.46 -0.89 -2.08
N VAL A 347 22.64 -0.01 -3.09
CA VAL A 347 21.66 1.05 -3.39
C VAL A 347 20.34 0.44 -3.79
N GLU A 348 20.31 -0.61 -4.62
CA GLU A 348 19.11 -1.35 -4.99
C GLU A 348 18.40 -1.97 -3.77
N ALA A 349 19.16 -2.63 -2.91
CA ALA A 349 18.63 -3.20 -1.66
C ALA A 349 18.07 -2.12 -0.73
N HIS A 350 18.69 -0.94 -0.67
CA HIS A 350 18.20 0.21 0.08
C HIS A 350 16.91 0.79 -0.51
N MET A 351 16.79 0.83 -1.84
CA MET A 351 15.56 1.27 -2.54
C MET A 351 14.39 0.31 -2.27
N LEU A 352 14.60 -1.00 -2.40
CA LEU A 352 13.59 -2.00 -1.99
C LEU A 352 13.20 -1.83 -0.52
N GLY A 353 14.19 -1.69 0.35
CA GLY A 353 13.97 -1.50 1.78
C GLY A 353 13.22 -0.22 2.11
N SER A 354 13.37 0.86 1.32
CA SER A 354 12.59 2.09 1.45
C SER A 354 11.08 1.85 1.18
N GLY A 355 10.74 1.03 0.18
CA GLY A 355 9.36 0.59 -0.06
C GLY A 355 8.80 -0.26 1.09
N LEU A 356 9.59 -1.20 1.60
CA LEU A 356 9.22 -2.03 2.75
C LEU A 356 9.08 -1.20 4.03
N PHE A 357 9.95 -0.21 4.24
CA PHE A 357 9.86 0.75 5.33
C PHE A 357 8.54 1.55 5.25
N THR A 358 8.22 2.09 4.09
CA THR A 358 6.96 2.82 3.87
C THR A 358 5.75 1.94 4.19
N TRP A 359 5.74 0.70 3.69
CA TRP A 359 4.66 -0.26 3.97
C TRP A 359 4.53 -0.54 5.48
N ALA A 360 5.63 -0.89 6.14
CA ALA A 360 5.62 -1.23 7.57
C ALA A 360 5.22 -0.04 8.44
N ALA A 361 5.75 1.16 8.14
CA ALA A 361 5.47 2.39 8.88
C ALA A 361 4.00 2.81 8.74
N ILE A 362 3.48 2.87 7.51
CA ILE A 362 2.06 3.21 7.27
C ILE A 362 1.13 2.16 7.88
N SER A 363 1.51 0.87 7.84
CA SER A 363 0.73 -0.19 8.51
C SER A 363 0.65 -0.01 10.02
N LEU A 364 1.74 0.40 10.67
CA LEU A 364 1.74 0.70 12.11
C LEU A 364 0.90 1.94 12.41
N ILE A 365 1.12 3.03 11.68
CA ILE A 365 0.42 4.32 11.88
C ILE A 365 -1.09 4.15 11.67
N GLU A 366 -1.51 3.44 10.63
CA GLU A 366 -2.93 3.16 10.39
C GLU A 366 -3.56 2.39 11.55
N ARG A 367 -2.85 1.43 12.14
CA ARG A 367 -3.30 0.73 13.35
C ARG A 367 -3.39 1.66 14.56
N GLN A 368 -2.40 2.54 14.77
CA GLN A 368 -2.43 3.54 15.85
C GLN A 368 -3.65 4.43 15.75
N LEU A 369 -3.88 5.02 14.58
CA LEU A 369 -4.99 5.94 14.34
C LEU A 369 -6.36 5.24 14.48
N THR A 370 -6.46 3.99 14.05
CA THR A 370 -7.71 3.22 14.16
C THR A 370 -7.99 2.83 15.60
N LEU A 371 -6.99 2.32 16.33
CA LEU A 371 -7.14 1.95 17.75
C LEU A 371 -7.61 3.16 18.57
N THR A 372 -6.96 4.31 18.37
CA THR A 372 -7.29 5.53 19.12
C THR A 372 -8.64 6.12 18.75
N SER A 373 -9.08 6.01 17.50
CA SER A 373 -10.40 6.51 17.07
C SER A 373 -11.56 5.65 17.57
N HIS A 374 -11.39 4.33 17.62
CA HIS A 374 -12.41 3.41 18.12
C HIS A 374 -12.66 3.63 19.62
N THR A 375 -11.59 3.66 20.41
CA THR A 375 -11.66 3.93 21.85
C THR A 375 -12.30 5.30 22.16
N ALA A 376 -12.03 6.31 21.32
CA ALA A 376 -12.64 7.62 21.48
C ALA A 376 -14.18 7.61 21.29
N ARG A 377 -14.66 6.80 20.31
CA ARG A 377 -16.10 6.65 20.07
C ARG A 377 -16.79 5.90 21.20
N GLU A 378 -16.19 4.84 21.71
CA GLU A 378 -16.76 4.05 22.81
C GLU A 378 -16.81 4.83 24.12
N LEU A 379 -15.75 5.58 24.46
CA LEU A 379 -15.76 6.50 25.60
C LEU A 379 -16.82 7.58 25.47
N ALA A 380 -17.04 8.11 24.25
CA ALA A 380 -18.09 9.08 24.01
C ALA A 380 -19.51 8.47 24.17
N LEU A 381 -19.69 7.22 23.75
CA LEU A 381 -20.95 6.48 23.92
C LEU A 381 -21.21 6.12 25.37
N SER A 382 -20.23 5.64 26.12
CA SER A 382 -20.36 5.31 27.55
C SER A 382 -20.70 6.55 28.40
N ARG A 383 -20.08 7.71 28.12
CA ARG A 383 -20.42 8.98 28.78
C ARG A 383 -21.83 9.47 28.45
N ARG A 384 -22.36 9.19 27.24
CA ARG A 384 -23.75 9.49 26.89
C ARG A 384 -24.71 8.60 27.67
N VAL A 385 -24.46 7.28 27.74
CA VAL A 385 -25.27 6.33 28.48
C VAL A 385 -25.32 6.70 29.98
N GLN A 386 -24.19 7.05 30.60
CA GLN A 386 -24.15 7.49 32.01
C GLN A 386 -24.92 8.78 32.27
N ARG A 387 -25.00 9.70 31.29
CA ARG A 387 -25.79 10.95 31.42
C ARG A 387 -27.29 10.75 31.20
N THR A 388 -27.69 9.67 30.55
CA THR A 388 -29.10 9.37 30.26
C THR A 388 -29.72 8.35 31.22
N SER A 389 -28.93 7.75 32.13
CA SER A 389 -29.43 6.88 33.18
C SER A 389 -30.05 7.76 34.29
N PRO A 390 -31.35 7.65 34.59
CA PRO A 390 -31.99 8.36 35.73
C PRO A 390 -31.35 7.84 37.03
N GLN A 391 -31.03 8.76 37.94
CA GLN A 391 -30.67 8.43 39.33
C GLN A 391 -31.90 8.02 40.11
#